data_b9968d2e558d4c0e331606f5e3dc95f2
#
_entry.id   b9968d2e558d4c0e331606f5e3dc95f2
#
_cell.length_a   1.000
_cell.length_b   1.000
_cell.length_c   1.000
_cell.angle_alpha   90.00
_cell.angle_beta   90.00
_cell.angle_gamma   90.00
#
_symmetry.space_group_name_H-M   'P 1'
#
loop_
_entity.id
_entity.type
_entity.pdbx_description
1 polymer ?
#
loop_
_entity_poly.entity_id
_entity_poly.type
_entity_poly.pdbx_seq_one_letter_code
_entity_poly.pdbx_strand_id
1 'polypeptide(L)'
;TKGKGYAGVMKRHGFAGVSASHGAHRNHRKPGSIGGCATPGRVFKGMRMAGRMGVARQTTQNLTIHAIDTENGILLIKGAVPGPKGGLVLVKTAAKGA
;
A
#
# COMPACT_ATOMS: atom_id res chain seq x y z
N THR A 1 -7.10 -0.06 -3.57
CA THR A 1 -5.95 -0.42 -4.41
C THR A 1 -6.08 -1.83 -4.95
N LYS A 2 -5.31 -2.11 -6.01
CA LYS A 2 -5.26 -3.45 -6.61
C LYS A 2 -4.70 -4.47 -5.61
N GLY A 3 -5.38 -5.59 -5.45
CA GLY A 3 -4.96 -6.65 -4.54
C GLY A 3 -3.69 -7.35 -5.02
N LYS A 4 -2.78 -7.63 -4.09
CA LYS A 4 -1.52 -8.33 -4.36
C LYS A 4 -1.38 -9.62 -3.54
N GLY A 5 -2.44 -9.98 -2.79
CA GLY A 5 -2.43 -11.14 -1.93
C GLY A 5 -1.54 -10.98 -0.71
N TYR A 6 -1.09 -12.10 -0.15
CA TYR A 6 -0.17 -12.09 0.99
C TYR A 6 1.23 -11.72 0.52
N ALA A 7 1.85 -10.77 1.18
CA ALA A 7 3.20 -10.30 0.85
C ALA A 7 4.10 -10.29 2.08
N GLY A 8 5.37 -10.61 1.88
CA GLY A 8 6.38 -10.50 2.91
C GLY A 8 6.76 -9.04 3.20
N VAL A 9 7.55 -8.84 4.23
CA VAL A 9 7.92 -7.49 4.69
C VAL A 9 8.75 -6.69 3.68
N MET A 10 9.53 -7.35 2.84
CA MET A 10 10.31 -6.65 1.82
C MET A 10 9.42 -6.00 0.77
N LYS A 11 8.45 -6.73 0.24
CA LYS A 11 7.49 -6.23 -0.74
C LYS A 11 6.47 -5.29 -0.11
N ARG A 12 5.96 -5.65 1.06
CA ARG A 12 4.85 -4.94 1.70
C ARG A 12 5.28 -3.61 2.32
N HIS A 13 6.46 -3.56 2.93
CA HIS A 13 6.96 -2.39 3.69
C HIS A 13 8.33 -1.88 3.22
N GLY A 14 8.95 -2.52 2.25
CA GLY A 14 10.24 -2.09 1.74
C GLY A 14 11.42 -2.38 2.67
N PHE A 15 11.35 -3.40 3.49
CA PHE A 15 12.45 -3.80 4.37
C PHE A 15 13.64 -4.29 3.56
N ALA A 16 14.85 -3.97 4.04
CA ALA A 16 16.09 -4.28 3.32
C ALA A 16 16.40 -5.78 3.26
N GLY A 17 15.93 -6.56 4.22
CA GLY A 17 16.31 -7.97 4.35
C GLY A 17 17.71 -8.14 4.87
N VAL A 18 18.24 -9.34 4.75
CA VAL A 18 19.59 -9.72 5.18
C VAL A 18 20.38 -10.19 3.98
N SER A 19 21.68 -9.86 3.92
CA SER A 19 22.54 -10.28 2.82
C SER A 19 22.65 -11.81 2.73
N ALA A 20 22.92 -12.31 1.53
CA ALA A 20 23.09 -13.75 1.30
C ALA A 20 24.47 -14.29 1.71
N SER A 21 25.29 -13.50 2.41
CA SER A 21 26.68 -13.82 2.79
C SER A 21 26.90 -13.62 4.29
N HIS A 22 28.14 -13.84 4.76
CA HIS A 22 28.54 -13.66 6.16
C HIS A 22 27.74 -14.48 7.17
N GLY A 23 27.43 -15.75 6.83
CA GLY A 23 26.79 -16.68 7.76
C GLY A 23 25.29 -16.48 7.97
N ALA A 24 24.64 -15.66 7.15
CA ALA A 24 23.20 -15.50 7.21
C ALA A 24 22.50 -16.79 6.73
N HIS A 25 21.75 -17.44 7.61
CA HIS A 25 21.01 -18.67 7.31
C HIS A 25 19.50 -18.39 7.39
N ARG A 26 18.76 -18.69 6.32
CA ARG A 26 17.29 -18.66 6.29
C ARG A 26 16.64 -17.34 6.79
N ASN A 27 17.40 -16.24 6.84
CA ASN A 27 16.95 -14.95 7.37
C ASN A 27 16.81 -13.86 6.31
N HIS A 28 17.06 -14.18 5.03
CA HIS A 28 17.25 -13.19 3.96
C HIS A 28 16.08 -12.22 3.78
N ARG A 29 14.85 -12.69 3.98
CA ARG A 29 13.64 -11.92 3.73
C ARG A 29 12.80 -11.67 4.97
N LYS A 30 13.32 -11.97 6.14
CA LYS A 30 12.60 -11.82 7.41
C LYS A 30 12.62 -10.39 7.94
N PRO A 31 11.65 -10.03 8.80
CA PRO A 31 11.57 -8.65 9.33
C PRO A 31 12.69 -8.31 10.30
N GLY A 32 13.34 -9.30 10.93
CA GLY A 32 14.30 -9.09 12.01
C GLY A 32 13.66 -9.03 13.38
N SER A 33 14.27 -8.33 14.33
CA SER A 33 13.71 -8.17 15.66
C SER A 33 12.36 -7.45 15.64
N ILE A 34 11.41 -7.95 16.43
CA ILE A 34 10.08 -7.38 16.57
C ILE A 34 9.84 -6.75 17.93
N GLY A 35 10.86 -6.67 18.78
CA GLY A 35 10.74 -6.02 20.08
C GLY A 35 11.85 -6.41 21.04
N GLY A 36 11.70 -5.94 22.29
CA GLY A 36 12.55 -6.31 23.40
C GLY A 36 12.16 -7.67 23.97
N CYS A 37 12.81 -8.05 25.08
CA CYS A 37 12.55 -9.33 25.76
C CYS A 37 11.48 -9.16 26.85
N ALA A 38 11.89 -9.20 28.11
CA ALA A 38 10.96 -9.10 29.25
C ALA A 38 10.27 -7.73 29.38
N THR A 39 10.92 -6.67 28.91
CA THR A 39 10.38 -5.31 28.87
C THR A 39 10.47 -4.78 27.44
N PRO A 40 9.36 -4.44 26.77
CA PRO A 40 7.99 -4.27 27.30
C PRO A 40 7.15 -5.56 27.41
N GLY A 41 7.70 -6.74 27.09
CA GLY A 41 7.01 -8.03 27.17
C GLY A 41 5.89 -8.23 26.14
N ARG A 42 5.86 -7.40 25.10
CA ARG A 42 4.87 -7.47 24.01
C ARG A 42 5.41 -6.89 22.72
N VAL A 43 4.80 -7.26 21.62
CA VAL A 43 5.01 -6.59 20.34
C VAL A 43 4.04 -5.42 20.23
N PHE A 44 4.53 -4.25 19.91
CA PHE A 44 3.69 -3.04 19.82
C PHE A 44 2.67 -3.15 18.68
N LYS A 45 1.49 -2.58 18.91
CA LYS A 45 0.47 -2.45 17.86
C LYS A 45 1.00 -1.57 16.73
N GLY A 46 0.64 -1.91 15.50
CA GLY A 46 1.12 -1.18 14.33
C GLY A 46 2.49 -1.62 13.84
N MET A 47 3.11 -2.60 14.47
CA MET A 47 4.36 -3.17 14.01
C MET A 47 4.20 -3.73 12.58
N ARG A 48 5.11 -3.34 11.70
CA ARG A 48 5.08 -3.75 10.30
C ARG A 48 5.51 -5.20 10.16
N MET A 49 4.62 -6.02 9.65
CA MET A 49 4.84 -7.45 9.45
C MET A 49 4.30 -7.86 8.08
N ALA A 50 4.60 -9.09 7.68
CA ALA A 50 3.99 -9.69 6.51
C ALA A 50 2.47 -9.77 6.66
N GLY A 51 1.76 -9.75 5.56
CA GLY A 51 0.32 -9.85 5.54
C GLY A 51 -0.24 -9.49 4.17
N ARG A 52 -1.54 -9.32 4.10
CA ARG A 52 -2.20 -8.93 2.85
C ARG A 52 -1.75 -7.55 2.39
N MET A 53 -1.48 -7.44 1.11
CA MET A 53 -1.10 -6.20 0.45
C MET A 53 -2.13 -5.85 -0.61
N GLY A 54 -2.50 -4.58 -0.68
CA GLY A 54 -3.54 -4.10 -1.59
C GLY A 54 -4.95 -4.31 -1.02
N VAL A 55 -5.95 -4.09 -1.86
CA VAL A 55 -7.38 -4.06 -1.50
C VAL A 55 -7.61 -3.12 -0.30
N ALA A 56 -6.84 -2.07 -0.25
CA ALA A 56 -6.94 -1.04 0.78
C ALA A 56 -7.48 0.25 0.16
N ARG A 57 -8.18 1.04 0.96
CA ARG A 57 -8.70 2.33 0.51
C ARG A 57 -7.54 3.30 0.29
N GLN A 58 -7.45 3.85 -0.90
CA GLN A 58 -6.47 4.86 -1.28
C GLN A 58 -7.20 6.08 -1.79
N THR A 59 -6.84 7.24 -1.30
CA THR A 59 -7.40 8.52 -1.76
C THR A 59 -6.33 9.29 -2.52
N THR A 60 -6.64 9.65 -3.76
CA THR A 60 -5.82 10.56 -4.55
C THR A 60 -6.49 11.91 -4.60
N GLN A 61 -5.78 12.95 -4.19
CA GLN A 61 -6.31 14.31 -4.10
C GLN A 61 -5.88 15.16 -5.28
N ASN A 62 -6.70 16.20 -5.58
CA ASN A 62 -6.35 17.27 -6.52
C ASN A 62 -6.04 16.79 -7.95
N LEU A 63 -6.86 15.87 -8.44
CA LEU A 63 -6.83 15.49 -9.85
C LEU A 63 -7.64 16.45 -10.69
N THR A 64 -7.23 16.67 -11.92
CA THR A 64 -7.92 17.55 -12.88
C THR A 64 -8.78 16.73 -13.82
N ILE A 65 -10.03 17.16 -14.03
CA ILE A 65 -10.92 16.57 -15.01
C ILE A 65 -10.56 17.15 -16.39
N HIS A 66 -10.25 16.27 -17.32
CA HIS A 66 -9.92 16.68 -18.69
C HIS A 66 -11.17 16.92 -19.53
N ALA A 67 -12.10 15.98 -19.49
CA ALA A 67 -13.35 16.07 -20.27
C ALA A 67 -14.47 15.24 -19.61
N ILE A 68 -15.71 15.58 -19.93
CA ILE A 68 -16.89 14.86 -19.47
C ILE A 68 -17.72 14.49 -20.71
N ASP A 69 -18.03 13.20 -20.82
CA ASP A 69 -18.93 12.69 -21.83
C ASP A 69 -20.25 12.27 -21.14
N THR A 70 -21.24 13.11 -21.21
CA THR A 70 -22.54 12.86 -20.56
C THR A 70 -23.39 11.82 -21.28
N GLU A 71 -23.19 11.63 -22.58
CA GLU A 71 -23.96 10.65 -23.35
C GLU A 71 -23.58 9.22 -22.97
N ASN A 72 -22.29 8.93 -22.80
CA ASN A 72 -21.78 7.62 -22.42
C ASN A 72 -21.54 7.48 -20.92
N GLY A 73 -21.73 8.56 -20.14
CA GLY A 73 -21.47 8.55 -18.70
C GLY A 73 -20.00 8.38 -18.36
N ILE A 74 -19.09 8.99 -19.13
CA ILE A 74 -17.65 8.86 -18.97
C ILE A 74 -17.05 10.15 -18.42
N LEU A 75 -16.17 10.01 -17.46
CA LEU A 75 -15.37 11.07 -16.88
C LEU A 75 -13.89 10.83 -17.20
N LEU A 76 -13.26 11.75 -17.93
CA LEU A 76 -11.84 11.69 -18.26
C LEU A 76 -11.03 12.48 -17.25
N ILE A 77 -10.20 11.81 -16.48
CA ILE A 77 -9.39 12.40 -15.43
C ILE A 77 -7.91 12.35 -15.81
N LYS A 78 -7.23 13.49 -15.72
CA LYS A 78 -5.80 13.57 -15.94
C LYS A 78 -5.07 13.08 -14.68
N GLY A 79 -4.35 11.96 -14.81
CA GLY A 79 -3.60 11.36 -13.71
C GLY A 79 -4.04 9.94 -13.39
N ALA A 80 -3.44 9.37 -12.36
CA ALA A 80 -3.72 8.01 -11.95
C ALA A 80 -4.90 7.96 -10.99
N VAL A 81 -5.78 6.99 -11.21
CA VAL A 81 -6.91 6.66 -10.36
C VAL A 81 -6.61 5.37 -9.62
N PRO A 82 -6.85 5.29 -8.29
CA PRO A 82 -6.54 4.08 -7.55
C PRO A 82 -7.44 2.90 -7.92
N GLY A 83 -6.91 1.70 -7.78
CA GLY A 83 -7.65 0.47 -7.96
C GLY A 83 -7.40 -0.25 -9.27
N PRO A 84 -7.97 -1.44 -9.43
CA PRO A 84 -7.89 -2.22 -10.66
C PRO A 84 -8.85 -1.69 -11.72
N LYS A 85 -8.64 -2.10 -12.96
CA LYS A 85 -9.60 -1.87 -14.05
C LYS A 85 -10.95 -2.49 -13.70
N GLY A 86 -12.02 -1.72 -13.82
CA GLY A 86 -13.36 -2.14 -13.44
C GLY A 86 -13.70 -2.00 -11.96
N GLY A 87 -12.78 -1.43 -11.15
CA GLY A 87 -13.03 -1.18 -9.74
C GLY A 87 -13.96 0.01 -9.49
N LEU A 88 -14.57 0.02 -8.33
CA LEU A 88 -15.43 1.13 -7.89
C LEU A 88 -14.59 2.30 -7.37
N VAL A 89 -14.87 3.49 -7.87
CA VAL A 89 -14.20 4.72 -7.46
C VAL A 89 -15.25 5.74 -6.98
N LEU A 90 -14.97 6.36 -5.84
CA LEU A 90 -15.78 7.44 -5.31
C LEU A 90 -15.14 8.78 -5.70
N VAL A 91 -15.89 9.60 -6.43
CA VAL A 91 -15.41 10.93 -6.84
C VAL A 91 -16.10 11.97 -5.99
N LYS A 92 -15.32 12.85 -5.39
CA LYS A 92 -15.83 13.95 -4.55
C LYS A 92 -15.17 15.27 -4.93
N THR A 93 -15.82 16.36 -4.62
CA THR A 93 -15.19 17.67 -4.69
C THR A 93 -13.99 17.74 -3.75
N ALA A 94 -12.88 18.32 -4.21
CA ALA A 94 -11.68 18.46 -3.41
C ALA A 94 -11.95 19.33 -2.18
N ALA A 95 -11.50 18.85 -1.02
CA ALA A 95 -11.58 19.63 0.22
C ALA A 95 -10.50 20.71 0.29
N LYS A 96 -9.35 20.45 -0.36
CA LYS A 96 -8.20 21.36 -0.43
C LYS A 96 -7.73 21.42 -1.88
N GLY A 97 -7.36 22.59 -2.31
CA GLY A 97 -6.89 22.81 -3.67
C GLY A 97 -7.54 24.06 -4.26
N ALA A 98 -6.93 24.55 -5.28
CA ALA A 98 -7.43 25.71 -6.01
C ALA A 98 -8.42 25.30 -7.09
#